data_fd8759ead507b3ee0ef9a398d206c61e
#
_entry.id   fd8759ead507b3ee0ef9a398d206c61e
#
_cell.length_a   1.000
_cell.length_b   1.000
_cell.length_c   1.000
_cell.angle_alpha   90.00
_cell.angle_beta   90.00
_cell.angle_gamma   90.00
#
_symmetry.space_group_name_H-M   'P 1'
#
loop_
_entity.id
_entity.type
_entity.pdbx_description
1 polymer ?
#
loop_
_entity_poly.entity_id
_entity_poly.type
_entity_poly.pdbx_seq_one_letter_code
_entity_poly.pdbx_strand_id
1 'polypeptide(L)'
;MSPTAKARSAGTAKEDRRQELVLAAFNQIAARGFEGLRTREVAAEVGLNIATLHYYFPSKEALIRGVVDEAMRRFRSTLEPHGSPADQLRTHLRAVRQLLRTDPKLRAVMGELALRSARDHSIARIMRETNDAWHKTLRGLLRRSAKEGHLRPELDSDDVAALIVAALTSMTLPTVSSAARIDQTFRQLERMLGVSGRTGQA
;
A
#
# COMPACT_ATOMS: atom_id res chain seq x y z
N MET A 1 25.33 -3.02 32.75
CA MET A 1 24.39 -2.97 31.61
C MET A 1 23.99 -1.51 31.40
N SER A 2 24.37 -0.90 30.29
CA SER A 2 24.16 0.54 30.04
C SER A 2 22.65 0.89 29.89
N PRO A 3 22.19 2.01 30.44
CA PRO A 3 20.79 2.46 30.35
C PRO A 3 20.25 2.58 28.94
N THR A 4 21.10 2.86 27.95
CA THR A 4 20.78 2.95 26.52
C THR A 4 20.37 1.64 25.86
N ALA A 5 20.89 0.50 26.31
CA ALA A 5 20.53 -0.83 25.77
C ALA A 5 19.13 -1.26 26.22
N LYS A 6 18.75 -0.98 27.48
CA LYS A 6 17.42 -1.30 28.04
C LYS A 6 16.31 -0.44 27.44
N ALA A 7 16.59 0.83 27.14
CA ALA A 7 15.64 1.75 26.49
C ALA A 7 15.40 1.36 25.01
N ARG A 8 16.43 0.93 24.29
CA ARG A 8 16.29 0.41 22.91
C ARG A 8 15.49 -0.88 22.84
N SER A 9 15.72 -1.82 23.76
CA SER A 9 14.97 -3.08 23.85
C SER A 9 13.49 -2.86 24.20
N ALA A 10 13.19 -1.91 25.09
CA ALA A 10 11.81 -1.57 25.44
C ALA A 10 11.07 -0.86 24.28
N GLY A 11 11.77 -0.05 23.49
CA GLY A 11 11.21 0.61 22.30
C GLY A 11 10.88 -0.38 21.19
N THR A 12 11.76 -1.35 20.91
CA THR A 12 11.51 -2.42 19.94
C THR A 12 10.35 -3.32 20.38
N ALA A 13 10.32 -3.76 21.60
CA ALA A 13 9.22 -4.59 22.11
C ALA A 13 7.85 -3.88 22.05
N LYS A 14 7.81 -2.56 22.27
CA LYS A 14 6.59 -1.76 22.14
C LYS A 14 6.15 -1.68 20.68
N GLU A 15 7.06 -1.45 19.74
CA GLU A 15 6.73 -1.38 18.32
C GLU A 15 6.31 -2.75 17.78
N ASP A 16 6.95 -3.82 18.22
CA ASP A 16 6.58 -5.19 17.84
C ASP A 16 5.13 -5.51 18.25
N ARG A 17 4.75 -5.17 19.49
CA ARG A 17 3.36 -5.35 19.98
C ARG A 17 2.35 -4.49 19.20
N ARG A 18 2.73 -3.26 18.86
CA ARG A 18 1.89 -2.40 18.04
C ARG A 18 1.67 -3.02 16.66
N GLN A 19 2.72 -3.55 16.06
CA GLN A 19 2.67 -4.22 14.76
C GLN A 19 1.84 -5.52 14.79
N GLU A 20 1.94 -6.32 15.85
CA GLU A 20 1.10 -7.51 16.04
C GLU A 20 -0.40 -7.16 16.04
N LEU A 21 -0.81 -6.11 16.76
CA LEU A 21 -2.19 -5.62 16.76
C LEU A 21 -2.65 -5.15 15.38
N VAL A 22 -1.79 -4.46 14.64
CA VAL A 22 -2.08 -4.04 13.26
C VAL A 22 -2.27 -5.24 12.35
N LEU A 23 -1.41 -6.25 12.44
CA LEU A 23 -1.51 -7.47 11.62
C LEU A 23 -2.75 -8.30 11.95
N ALA A 24 -3.13 -8.41 13.22
CA ALA A 24 -4.38 -9.05 13.63
C ALA A 24 -5.60 -8.32 13.06
N ALA A 25 -5.65 -6.98 13.16
CA ALA A 25 -6.71 -6.16 12.57
C ALA A 25 -6.76 -6.29 11.04
N PHE A 26 -5.59 -6.27 10.38
CA PHE A 26 -5.45 -6.48 8.94
C PHE A 26 -6.03 -7.84 8.52
N ASN A 27 -5.70 -8.92 9.23
CA ASN A 27 -6.21 -10.26 8.96
C ASN A 27 -7.72 -10.37 9.18
N GLN A 28 -8.27 -9.73 10.21
CA GLN A 28 -9.71 -9.72 10.44
C GLN A 28 -10.46 -8.99 9.32
N ILE A 29 -9.96 -7.82 8.88
CA ILE A 29 -10.56 -7.10 7.75
C ILE A 29 -10.47 -7.94 6.46
N ALA A 30 -9.34 -8.57 6.21
CA ALA A 30 -9.16 -9.41 5.03
C ALA A 30 -10.14 -10.61 4.99
N ALA A 31 -10.43 -11.19 6.16
CA ALA A 31 -11.25 -12.40 6.27
C ALA A 31 -12.76 -12.13 6.37
N ARG A 32 -13.15 -11.02 7.02
CA ARG A 32 -14.56 -10.77 7.41
C ARG A 32 -15.07 -9.40 6.97
N GLY A 33 -14.28 -8.65 6.19
CA GLY A 33 -14.58 -7.28 5.81
C GLY A 33 -14.44 -6.30 6.99
N PHE A 34 -14.68 -5.03 6.68
CA PHE A 34 -14.59 -3.95 7.68
C PHE A 34 -15.58 -4.12 8.83
N GLU A 35 -16.80 -4.58 8.55
CA GLU A 35 -17.84 -4.79 9.56
C GLU A 35 -17.48 -5.95 10.52
N GLY A 36 -16.57 -6.84 10.11
CA GLY A 36 -16.06 -7.93 10.95
C GLY A 36 -14.95 -7.52 11.92
N LEU A 37 -14.42 -6.28 11.81
CA LEU A 37 -13.36 -5.81 12.72
C LEU A 37 -13.87 -5.59 14.14
N ARG A 38 -13.40 -6.42 15.08
CA ARG A 38 -13.72 -6.37 16.51
C ARG A 38 -12.45 -6.14 17.33
N THR A 39 -12.30 -4.96 17.92
CA THR A 39 -11.09 -4.60 18.69
C THR A 39 -10.80 -5.54 19.85
N ARG A 40 -11.83 -6.10 20.50
CA ARG A 40 -11.65 -7.11 21.56
C ARG A 40 -11.05 -8.41 21.02
N GLU A 41 -11.51 -8.86 19.84
CA GLU A 41 -10.95 -10.05 19.19
C GLU A 41 -9.52 -9.80 18.70
N VAL A 42 -9.24 -8.59 18.16
CA VAL A 42 -7.88 -8.18 17.78
C VAL A 42 -6.93 -8.26 18.96
N ALA A 43 -7.33 -7.74 20.14
CA ALA A 43 -6.50 -7.82 21.33
C ALA A 43 -6.29 -9.28 21.79
N ALA A 44 -7.36 -10.07 21.82
CA ALA A 44 -7.32 -11.48 22.23
C ALA A 44 -6.42 -12.33 21.32
N GLU A 45 -6.45 -12.11 19.99
CA GLU A 45 -5.64 -12.83 18.98
C GLU A 45 -4.13 -12.71 19.25
N VAL A 46 -3.69 -11.58 19.83
CA VAL A 46 -2.27 -11.34 20.17
C VAL A 46 -1.99 -11.51 21.68
N GLY A 47 -2.92 -12.11 22.43
CA GLY A 47 -2.76 -12.37 23.86
C GLY A 47 -2.80 -11.13 24.75
N LEU A 48 -3.46 -10.05 24.28
CA LEU A 48 -3.60 -8.79 25.02
C LEU A 48 -5.04 -8.54 25.43
N ASN A 49 -5.24 -7.72 26.45
CA ASN A 49 -6.56 -7.21 26.82
C ASN A 49 -6.91 -5.93 26.05
N ILE A 50 -8.18 -5.56 26.08
CA ILE A 50 -8.69 -4.38 25.37
C ILE A 50 -8.09 -3.06 25.87
N ALA A 51 -7.77 -2.95 27.16
CA ALA A 51 -7.15 -1.75 27.74
C ALA A 51 -5.74 -1.54 27.16
N THR A 52 -4.98 -2.62 26.99
CA THR A 52 -3.67 -2.59 26.33
C THR A 52 -3.79 -2.20 24.86
N LEU A 53 -4.80 -2.70 24.13
CA LEU A 53 -5.04 -2.25 22.77
C LEU A 53 -5.31 -0.74 22.73
N HIS A 54 -6.15 -0.21 23.62
CA HIS A 54 -6.43 1.24 23.67
C HIS A 54 -5.21 2.09 24.05
N TYR A 55 -4.25 1.54 24.78
CA TYR A 55 -2.97 2.19 25.02
C TYR A 55 -2.17 2.42 23.72
N TYR A 56 -2.19 1.44 22.80
CA TYR A 56 -1.51 1.55 21.48
C TYR A 56 -2.34 2.30 20.46
N PHE A 57 -3.65 2.11 20.47
CA PHE A 57 -4.60 2.67 19.52
C PHE A 57 -5.81 3.26 20.25
N PRO A 58 -5.79 4.57 20.58
CA PRO A 58 -6.84 5.20 21.37
C PRO A 58 -8.24 5.14 20.74
N SER A 59 -8.32 4.88 19.44
CA SER A 59 -9.59 4.77 18.71
C SER A 59 -9.51 3.69 17.63
N LYS A 60 -10.68 3.23 17.16
CA LYS A 60 -10.78 2.34 15.99
C LYS A 60 -10.18 2.99 14.74
N GLU A 61 -10.33 4.31 14.59
CA GLU A 61 -9.72 5.08 13.50
C GLU A 61 -8.18 5.00 13.55
N ALA A 62 -7.58 5.15 14.74
CA ALA A 62 -6.14 5.03 14.91
C ALA A 62 -5.62 3.63 14.53
N LEU A 63 -6.36 2.57 14.88
CA LEU A 63 -6.03 1.20 14.47
C LEU A 63 -6.14 1.03 12.96
N ILE A 64 -7.19 1.55 12.34
CA ILE A 64 -7.39 1.52 10.87
C ILE A 64 -6.27 2.28 10.16
N ARG A 65 -5.86 3.44 10.67
CA ARG A 65 -4.69 4.15 10.12
C ARG A 65 -3.44 3.26 10.16
N GLY A 66 -3.21 2.54 11.25
CA GLY A 66 -2.13 1.53 11.31
C GLY A 66 -2.25 0.43 10.25
N VAL A 67 -3.47 -0.06 9.99
CA VAL A 67 -3.73 -1.05 8.94
C VAL A 67 -3.43 -0.49 7.54
N VAL A 68 -3.84 0.77 7.26
CA VAL A 68 -3.51 1.44 5.99
C VAL A 68 -2.00 1.65 5.87
N ASP A 69 -1.33 2.09 6.94
CA ASP A 69 0.12 2.27 6.96
C ASP A 69 0.87 0.97 6.66
N GLU A 70 0.40 -0.16 7.20
CA GLU A 70 0.94 -1.49 6.89
C GLU A 70 0.73 -1.88 5.43
N ALA A 71 -0.47 -1.67 4.88
CA ALA A 71 -0.73 -1.90 3.47
C ALA A 71 0.18 -1.04 2.58
N MET A 72 0.33 0.24 2.89
CA MET A 72 1.20 1.16 2.15
C MET A 72 2.69 0.86 2.36
N ARG A 73 3.08 0.29 3.49
CA ARG A 73 4.45 -0.20 3.69
C ARG A 73 4.79 -1.30 2.68
N ARG A 74 3.86 -2.23 2.40
CA ARG A 74 4.02 -3.27 1.37
C ARG A 74 4.15 -2.67 -0.02
N PHE A 75 3.38 -1.64 -0.36
CA PHE A 75 3.53 -0.94 -1.64
C PHE A 75 4.83 -0.13 -1.70
N ARG A 76 5.23 0.55 -0.62
CA ARG A 76 6.50 1.30 -0.59
C ARG A 76 7.73 0.40 -0.67
N SER A 77 7.67 -0.82 -0.12
CA SER A 77 8.78 -1.78 -0.21
C SER A 77 9.06 -2.24 -1.65
N THR A 78 8.18 -1.94 -2.59
CA THR A 78 8.41 -2.19 -4.02
C THR A 78 9.15 -1.06 -4.73
N LEU A 79 9.37 0.09 -4.07
CA LEU A 79 10.15 1.21 -4.58
C LEU A 79 11.64 1.00 -4.24
N GLU A 80 12.40 0.54 -5.19
CA GLU A 80 13.84 0.39 -5.05
C GLU A 80 14.55 1.65 -5.56
N PRO A 81 15.38 2.33 -4.73
CA PRO A 81 16.01 3.59 -5.09
C PRO A 81 17.27 3.41 -5.98
N HIS A 82 17.36 2.32 -6.73
CA HIS A 82 18.52 1.99 -7.56
C HIS A 82 18.20 2.12 -9.05
N GLY A 83 19.20 2.52 -9.84
CA GLY A 83 19.07 2.69 -11.29
C GLY A 83 18.46 4.02 -11.70
N SER A 84 18.21 4.19 -13.01
CA SER A 84 17.54 5.37 -13.55
C SER A 84 16.10 5.51 -13.02
N PRO A 85 15.50 6.70 -13.03
CA PRO A 85 14.09 6.88 -12.69
C PRO A 85 13.15 5.99 -13.52
N ALA A 86 13.46 5.73 -14.79
CA ALA A 86 12.70 4.80 -15.63
C ALA A 86 12.83 3.34 -15.15
N ASP A 87 14.03 2.93 -14.71
CA ASP A 87 14.22 1.59 -14.15
C ASP A 87 13.51 1.42 -12.81
N GLN A 88 13.57 2.44 -11.94
CA GLN A 88 12.83 2.47 -10.68
C GLN A 88 11.31 2.34 -10.92
N LEU A 89 10.77 3.07 -11.91
CA LEU A 89 9.35 3.00 -12.28
C LEU A 89 8.98 1.61 -12.81
N ARG A 90 9.80 1.05 -13.69
CA ARG A 90 9.62 -0.31 -14.25
C ARG A 90 9.63 -1.38 -13.15
N THR A 91 10.62 -1.32 -12.27
CA THR A 91 10.76 -2.28 -11.15
C THR A 91 9.58 -2.14 -10.20
N HIS A 92 9.20 -0.92 -9.85
CA HIS A 92 8.03 -0.66 -9.01
C HIS A 92 6.74 -1.23 -9.61
N LEU A 93 6.44 -0.95 -10.87
CA LEU A 93 5.24 -1.47 -11.53
C LEU A 93 5.21 -3.00 -11.55
N ARG A 94 6.34 -3.65 -11.85
CA ARG A 94 6.44 -5.12 -11.82
C ARG A 94 6.22 -5.69 -10.43
N ALA A 95 6.83 -5.09 -9.43
CA ALA A 95 6.71 -5.54 -8.04
C ALA A 95 5.30 -5.31 -7.48
N VAL A 96 4.64 -4.18 -7.82
CA VAL A 96 3.24 -3.94 -7.46
C VAL A 96 2.31 -4.93 -8.17
N ARG A 97 2.54 -5.22 -9.46
CA ARG A 97 1.80 -6.27 -10.18
C ARG A 97 1.92 -7.63 -9.46
N GLN A 98 3.14 -8.02 -9.10
CA GLN A 98 3.38 -9.27 -8.37
C GLN A 98 2.68 -9.25 -7.00
N LEU A 99 2.80 -8.17 -6.25
CA LEU A 99 2.16 -8.00 -4.95
C LEU A 99 0.64 -8.15 -5.06
N LEU A 100 0.01 -7.48 -6.01
CA LEU A 100 -1.45 -7.59 -6.25
C LEU A 100 -1.86 -9.00 -6.66
N ARG A 101 -1.01 -9.78 -7.31
CA ARG A 101 -1.31 -11.17 -7.69
C ARG A 101 -1.16 -12.15 -6.54
N THR A 102 -0.16 -11.95 -5.68
CA THR A 102 0.24 -12.93 -4.66
C THR A 102 -0.28 -12.63 -3.26
N ASP A 103 -0.78 -11.41 -3.01
CA ASP A 103 -1.34 -11.02 -1.71
C ASP A 103 -2.85 -10.70 -1.83
N PRO A 104 -3.72 -11.74 -1.82
CA PRO A 104 -5.16 -11.52 -1.86
C PRO A 104 -5.70 -10.83 -0.60
N LYS A 105 -5.04 -10.97 0.56
CA LYS A 105 -5.41 -10.28 1.79
C LYS A 105 -5.22 -8.77 1.65
N LEU A 106 -4.11 -8.34 1.07
CA LEU A 106 -3.85 -6.92 0.80
C LEU A 106 -4.94 -6.32 -0.11
N ARG A 107 -5.30 -7.02 -1.20
CA ARG A 107 -6.38 -6.57 -2.07
C ARG A 107 -7.71 -6.46 -1.33
N ALA A 108 -8.07 -7.48 -0.55
CA ALA A 108 -9.30 -7.49 0.23
C ALA A 108 -9.36 -6.30 1.21
N VAL A 109 -8.30 -6.06 1.98
CA VAL A 109 -8.23 -4.95 2.93
C VAL A 109 -8.36 -3.60 2.21
N MET A 110 -7.61 -3.38 1.14
CA MET A 110 -7.65 -2.11 0.41
C MET A 110 -9.00 -1.89 -0.29
N GLY A 111 -9.60 -2.94 -0.85
CA GLY A 111 -10.93 -2.89 -1.45
C GLY A 111 -12.01 -2.56 -0.42
N GLU A 112 -12.00 -3.22 0.74
CA GLU A 112 -12.93 -2.94 1.85
C GLU A 112 -12.82 -1.48 2.33
N LEU A 113 -11.60 -0.98 2.52
CA LEU A 113 -11.36 0.40 2.95
C LEU A 113 -11.78 1.40 1.87
N ALA A 114 -11.52 1.12 0.59
CA ALA A 114 -11.97 1.96 -0.53
C ALA A 114 -13.50 2.04 -0.59
N LEU A 115 -14.21 0.91 -0.50
CA LEU A 115 -15.67 0.88 -0.48
C LEU A 115 -16.25 1.59 0.75
N ARG A 116 -15.64 1.36 1.92
CA ARG A 116 -16.08 2.01 3.17
C ARG A 116 -15.87 3.51 3.14
N SER A 117 -14.85 4.01 2.48
CA SER A 117 -14.55 5.44 2.36
C SER A 117 -15.70 6.26 1.75
N ALA A 118 -16.57 5.62 0.95
CA ALA A 118 -17.75 6.28 0.39
C ALA A 118 -18.80 6.68 1.45
N ARG A 119 -18.77 6.06 2.65
CA ARG A 119 -19.78 6.25 3.70
C ARG A 119 -19.20 6.64 5.06
N ASP A 120 -17.88 6.65 5.20
CA ASP A 120 -17.17 6.92 6.46
C ASP A 120 -16.14 8.03 6.22
N HIS A 121 -16.41 9.22 6.74
CA HIS A 121 -15.56 10.40 6.53
C HIS A 121 -14.15 10.24 7.13
N SER A 122 -14.00 9.50 8.23
CA SER A 122 -12.68 9.25 8.83
C SER A 122 -11.83 8.39 7.92
N ILE A 123 -12.41 7.32 7.39
CA ILE A 123 -11.72 6.43 6.43
C ILE A 123 -11.48 7.16 5.11
N ALA A 124 -12.46 7.94 4.61
CA ALA A 124 -12.28 8.75 3.42
C ALA A 124 -11.09 9.70 3.52
N ARG A 125 -10.89 10.32 4.69
CA ARG A 125 -9.73 11.19 4.95
C ARG A 125 -8.42 10.40 4.89
N ILE A 126 -8.33 9.26 5.59
CA ILE A 126 -7.14 8.40 5.59
C ILE A 126 -6.81 7.95 4.16
N MET A 127 -7.80 7.50 3.42
CA MET A 127 -7.60 7.02 2.04
C MET A 127 -7.17 8.14 1.09
N ARG A 128 -7.74 9.35 1.21
CA ARG A 128 -7.30 10.51 0.42
C ARG A 128 -5.85 10.87 0.73
N GLU A 129 -5.50 11.08 2.00
CA GLU A 129 -4.13 11.39 2.42
C GLU A 129 -3.12 10.35 1.86
N THR A 130 -3.51 9.09 1.88
CA THR A 130 -2.71 7.97 1.38
C THR A 130 -2.54 8.03 -0.14
N ASN A 131 -3.62 8.22 -0.88
CA ASN A 131 -3.61 8.32 -2.34
C ASN A 131 -2.84 9.55 -2.81
N ASP A 132 -3.01 10.69 -2.15
CA ASP A 132 -2.29 11.94 -2.48
C ASP A 132 -0.77 11.77 -2.25
N ALA A 133 -0.37 11.13 -1.15
CA ALA A 133 1.03 10.85 -0.88
C ALA A 133 1.65 9.91 -1.96
N TRP A 134 0.91 8.90 -2.36
CA TRP A 134 1.35 7.98 -3.41
C TRP A 134 1.40 8.65 -4.78
N HIS A 135 0.36 9.39 -5.14
CA HIS A 135 0.33 10.21 -6.35
C HIS A 135 1.57 11.15 -6.43
N LYS A 136 1.86 11.87 -5.34
CA LYS A 136 3.03 12.75 -5.25
C LYS A 136 4.34 11.99 -5.49
N THR A 137 4.48 10.78 -4.95
CA THR A 137 5.67 9.94 -5.12
C THR A 137 5.83 9.51 -6.58
N LEU A 138 4.76 9.00 -7.21
CA LEU A 138 4.77 8.59 -8.61
C LEU A 138 5.03 9.76 -9.56
N ARG A 139 4.36 10.90 -9.34
CA ARG A 139 4.59 12.13 -10.11
C ARG A 139 6.06 12.57 -10.06
N GLY A 140 6.67 12.51 -8.87
CA GLY A 140 8.09 12.84 -8.71
C GLY A 140 9.01 11.91 -9.51
N LEU A 141 8.70 10.62 -9.53
CA LEU A 141 9.46 9.62 -10.29
C LEU A 141 9.28 9.82 -11.81
N LEU A 142 8.04 10.03 -12.26
CA LEU A 142 7.70 10.29 -13.67
C LEU A 142 8.37 11.58 -14.17
N ARG A 143 8.36 12.67 -13.40
CA ARG A 143 9.04 13.93 -13.77
C ARG A 143 10.55 13.75 -13.93
N ARG A 144 11.19 12.97 -13.07
CA ARG A 144 12.62 12.67 -13.23
C ARG A 144 12.86 11.82 -14.47
N SER A 145 12.03 10.82 -14.72
CA SER A 145 12.09 9.99 -15.92
C SER A 145 11.90 10.81 -17.21
N ALA A 146 10.97 11.76 -17.21
CA ALA A 146 10.75 12.68 -18.33
C ALA A 146 11.97 13.59 -18.60
N LYS A 147 12.60 14.14 -17.53
CA LYS A 147 13.80 14.96 -17.67
C LYS A 147 15.00 14.20 -18.25
N GLU A 148 15.05 12.90 -18.05
CA GLU A 148 16.10 12.03 -18.61
C GLU A 148 15.74 11.49 -20.01
N GLY A 149 14.61 11.94 -20.61
CA GLY A 149 14.16 11.52 -21.92
C GLY A 149 13.60 10.09 -21.98
N HIS A 150 13.28 9.50 -20.84
CA HIS A 150 12.76 8.12 -20.74
C HIS A 150 11.23 8.04 -20.72
N LEU A 151 10.53 9.17 -20.67
CA LEU A 151 9.09 9.25 -20.80
C LEU A 151 8.73 9.92 -22.12
N ARG A 152 7.67 9.48 -22.78
CA ARG A 152 7.19 10.08 -24.02
C ARG A 152 6.83 11.55 -23.80
N PRO A 153 7.25 12.48 -24.68
CA PRO A 153 7.05 13.92 -24.48
C PRO A 153 5.60 14.36 -24.33
N GLU A 154 4.66 13.62 -24.96
CA GLU A 154 3.23 13.89 -24.92
C GLU A 154 2.54 13.49 -23.60
N LEU A 155 3.25 12.81 -22.71
CA LEU A 155 2.69 12.33 -21.43
C LEU A 155 2.96 13.34 -20.33
N ASP A 156 1.90 13.93 -19.77
CA ASP A 156 1.99 14.72 -18.56
C ASP A 156 2.22 13.81 -17.32
N SER A 157 3.19 14.15 -16.51
CA SER A 157 3.58 13.33 -15.35
C SER A 157 2.54 13.33 -14.23
N ASP A 158 1.72 14.37 -14.12
CA ASP A 158 0.67 14.49 -13.12
C ASP A 158 -0.54 13.64 -13.52
N ASP A 159 -0.98 13.76 -14.78
CA ASP A 159 -2.07 12.98 -15.37
C ASP A 159 -1.76 11.47 -15.35
N VAL A 160 -0.53 11.10 -15.69
CA VAL A 160 -0.08 9.70 -15.66
C VAL A 160 -0.04 9.16 -14.24
N ALA A 161 0.41 9.95 -13.27
CA ALA A 161 0.39 9.54 -11.86
C ALA A 161 -1.05 9.31 -11.38
N ALA A 162 -1.98 10.21 -11.72
CA ALA A 162 -3.40 10.06 -11.41
C ALA A 162 -3.99 8.79 -12.02
N LEU A 163 -3.69 8.52 -13.30
CA LEU A 163 -4.14 7.31 -14.00
C LEU A 163 -3.60 6.04 -13.32
N ILE A 164 -2.32 6.02 -12.94
CA ILE A 164 -1.72 4.86 -12.24
C ILE A 164 -2.42 4.63 -10.89
N VAL A 165 -2.61 5.66 -10.07
CA VAL A 165 -3.29 5.55 -8.77
C VAL A 165 -4.71 5.03 -8.96
N ALA A 166 -5.47 5.57 -9.91
CA ALA A 166 -6.83 5.12 -10.22
C ALA A 166 -6.88 3.66 -10.68
N ALA A 167 -6.00 3.26 -11.59
CA ALA A 167 -5.89 1.88 -12.08
C ALA A 167 -5.54 0.91 -10.96
N LEU A 168 -4.57 1.24 -10.10
CA LEU A 168 -4.15 0.38 -9.00
C LEU A 168 -5.21 0.29 -7.90
N THR A 169 -5.90 1.38 -7.60
CA THR A 169 -7.03 1.36 -6.66
C THR A 169 -8.16 0.46 -7.17
N SER A 170 -8.51 0.56 -8.46
CA SER A 170 -9.55 -0.32 -9.04
C SER A 170 -9.16 -1.80 -9.02
N MET A 171 -7.85 -2.14 -9.11
CA MET A 171 -7.36 -3.52 -9.02
C MET A 171 -7.46 -4.13 -7.61
N THR A 172 -7.86 -3.37 -6.60
CA THR A 172 -8.19 -3.91 -5.27
C THR A 172 -9.64 -4.39 -5.15
N LEU A 173 -10.52 -4.01 -6.09
CA LEU A 173 -11.93 -4.40 -6.09
C LEU A 173 -12.12 -5.81 -6.68
N PRO A 174 -12.80 -6.74 -5.98
CA PRO A 174 -12.96 -8.13 -6.41
C PRO A 174 -13.60 -8.29 -7.80
N THR A 175 -14.53 -7.38 -8.14
CA THR A 175 -15.24 -7.38 -9.42
C THR A 175 -14.39 -7.02 -10.62
N VAL A 176 -13.23 -6.39 -10.39
CA VAL A 176 -12.30 -5.93 -11.44
C VAL A 176 -11.01 -6.73 -11.45
N SER A 177 -10.53 -7.21 -10.30
CA SER A 177 -9.17 -7.70 -10.07
C SER A 177 -8.94 -9.19 -10.37
N SER A 178 -9.41 -9.71 -11.50
CA SER A 178 -8.93 -11.03 -11.93
C SER A 178 -7.43 -10.98 -12.26
N ALA A 179 -6.72 -12.10 -12.09
CA ALA A 179 -5.29 -12.19 -12.42
C ALA A 179 -5.00 -11.73 -13.87
N ALA A 180 -5.85 -12.11 -14.81
CA ALA A 180 -5.74 -11.70 -16.21
C ALA A 180 -5.91 -10.18 -16.39
N ARG A 181 -6.86 -9.56 -15.69
CA ARG A 181 -7.09 -8.11 -15.73
C ARG A 181 -5.95 -7.33 -15.12
N ILE A 182 -5.41 -7.78 -13.99
CA ILE A 182 -4.19 -7.19 -13.41
C ILE A 182 -3.07 -7.21 -14.46
N ASP A 183 -2.81 -8.36 -15.08
CA ASP A 183 -1.77 -8.49 -16.08
C ASP A 183 -2.00 -7.61 -17.31
N GLN A 184 -3.23 -7.49 -17.78
CA GLN A 184 -3.58 -6.61 -18.91
C GLN A 184 -3.31 -5.14 -18.59
N THR A 185 -3.75 -4.69 -17.42
CA THR A 185 -3.56 -3.30 -16.96
C THR A 185 -2.08 -2.95 -16.88
N PHE A 186 -1.26 -3.78 -16.23
CA PHE A 186 0.16 -3.51 -16.09
C PHE A 186 0.91 -3.55 -17.43
N ARG A 187 0.61 -4.51 -18.30
CA ARG A 187 1.18 -4.52 -19.65
C ARG A 187 0.86 -3.25 -20.44
N GLN A 188 -0.34 -2.70 -20.28
CA GLN A 188 -0.71 -1.45 -20.96
C GLN A 188 0.00 -0.24 -20.34
N LEU A 189 0.10 -0.16 -19.02
CA LEU A 189 0.87 0.89 -18.34
C LEU A 189 2.33 0.87 -18.76
N GLU A 190 2.97 -0.30 -18.77
CA GLU A 190 4.36 -0.46 -19.19
C GLU A 190 4.57 0.00 -20.65
N ARG A 191 3.64 -0.36 -21.56
CA ARG A 191 3.70 0.10 -22.99
C ARG A 191 3.52 1.60 -23.12
N MET A 192 2.53 2.16 -22.42
CA MET A 192 2.26 3.61 -22.46
C MET A 192 3.47 4.41 -21.97
N LEU A 193 4.12 3.96 -20.92
CA LEU A 193 5.27 4.61 -20.30
C LEU A 193 6.59 4.37 -21.05
N GLY A 194 6.60 3.49 -22.07
CA GLY A 194 7.84 3.12 -22.76
C GLY A 194 8.81 2.30 -21.89
N VAL A 195 8.35 1.79 -20.75
CA VAL A 195 9.15 1.01 -19.80
C VAL A 195 9.01 -0.51 -19.99
N SER A 196 8.39 -0.95 -21.07
CA SER A 196 8.34 -2.36 -21.46
C SER A 196 9.77 -2.90 -21.59
N GLY A 197 10.06 -4.03 -20.95
CA GLY A 197 11.40 -4.63 -21.04
C GLY A 197 11.78 -4.81 -22.50
N ARG A 198 12.93 -4.27 -22.90
CA ARG A 198 13.64 -4.79 -24.07
C ARG A 198 13.92 -6.25 -23.77
N THR A 199 13.07 -7.14 -24.28
CA THR A 199 13.46 -8.54 -24.48
C THR A 199 14.69 -8.48 -25.37
N GLY A 200 15.84 -8.93 -24.87
CA GLY A 200 17.10 -8.82 -25.56
C GLY A 200 16.98 -9.34 -26.99
N GLN A 201 17.28 -8.47 -27.94
CA GLN A 201 17.87 -8.88 -29.19
C GLN A 201 19.37 -8.83 -28.97
N ALA A 202 19.94 -9.98 -28.74
CA ALA A 202 21.31 -10.31 -29.04
C ALA A 202 21.29 -11.31 -30.16
#